data_e6e99c5712c633c564e0d8b6906f5d58
#
_entry.id   e6e99c5712c633c564e0d8b6906f5d58
#
_cell.length_a   1.000
_cell.length_b   1.000
_cell.length_c   1.000
_cell.angle_alpha   90.00
_cell.angle_beta   90.00
_cell.angle_gamma   90.00
#
_symmetry.space_group_name_H-M   'P 1'
#
loop_
_entity.id
_entity.type
_entity.pdbx_description
1 polymer ?
#
loop_
_entity_poly.entity_id
_entity_poly.type
_entity_poly.pdbx_seq_one_letter_code
_entity_poly.pdbx_strand_id
1 'polypeptide(L)'
;MQKSLLGLLFIVLLPFSACSSQPNSATSSRNGAQVQSFTTGAIPDQDPEKLQRLYSKLTDYLEAELGVPVEYKPVTDYAAAVTAFRVGDLDLVWFGGLTGVQARLQVDGAEAIAQRDIDAEFHTVFIANKNSQIKPIQDISGLKALKGNTFTFGSESSTSGRLMPQYFLEQAGVQLEDFKGKIGFSGSHDKTIQLVEAGSYKAGALNEQVWKSRVNSGEVDLEKVEVIWQTPSYYDYHWVINPKVKERYSDDFVQRVQAALLKLDPNVPEQKEILDLFGAAKFIPTENSNYAQIEAVGRKIGKIK
;
A
#
# COMPACT_ATOMS: atom_id res chain seq x y z
N MET A 1 8.69 -11.47 73.46
CA MET A 1 7.43 -11.64 74.23
C MET A 1 6.41 -12.17 73.20
N GLN A 2 6.19 -13.47 73.12
CA GLN A 2 5.16 -14.28 73.84
C GLN A 2 3.78 -13.69 73.63
N LYS A 3 2.81 -14.35 72.96
CA LYS A 3 2.07 -15.62 73.20
C LYS A 3 1.18 -15.90 72.03
N SER A 4 1.12 -17.02 71.33
CA SER A 4 0.40 -18.28 71.65
C SER A 4 -1.10 -18.17 71.95
N LEU A 5 -1.92 -18.86 71.15
CA LEU A 5 -2.85 -19.98 71.47
C LEU A 5 -3.91 -20.11 70.37
N LEU A 6 -4.00 -21.24 69.70
CA LEU A 6 -4.89 -22.44 69.94
C LEU A 6 -6.36 -22.15 69.54
N GLY A 7 -6.87 -22.66 68.40
CA GLY A 7 -7.42 -23.99 68.32
C GLY A 7 -8.95 -24.00 68.40
N LEU A 8 -9.64 -24.49 67.37
CA LEU A 8 -10.69 -25.53 67.59
C LEU A 8 -11.20 -26.07 66.25
N LEU A 9 -11.16 -27.35 66.20
CA LEU A 9 -11.67 -28.28 65.19
C LEU A 9 -13.18 -28.43 65.41
N PHE A 10 -14.00 -28.30 64.35
CA PHE A 10 -15.36 -28.88 64.38
C PHE A 10 -15.65 -29.62 63.08
N ILE A 11 -15.76 -30.93 63.23
CA ILE A 11 -16.29 -31.90 62.29
C ILE A 11 -17.81 -31.92 62.48
N VAL A 12 -18.56 -31.77 61.41
CA VAL A 12 -19.96 -32.24 61.36
C VAL A 12 -20.31 -32.79 59.98
N LEU A 13 -20.78 -33.99 60.05
CA LEU A 13 -21.24 -34.96 59.10
C LEU A 13 -22.26 -34.50 58.04
N LEU A 14 -22.14 -35.21 56.91
CA LEU A 14 -23.09 -35.33 55.80
C LEU A 14 -24.51 -35.74 56.22
N PRO A 15 -25.50 -35.45 55.36
CA PRO A 15 -26.15 -36.58 54.76
C PRO A 15 -26.45 -36.49 53.27
N PHE A 16 -26.58 -37.68 52.71
CA PHE A 16 -27.08 -38.08 51.41
C PHE A 16 -28.39 -37.39 51.02
N SER A 17 -28.58 -37.05 49.75
CA SER A 17 -29.83 -37.43 49.07
C SER A 17 -29.83 -37.09 47.58
N ALA A 18 -30.21 -38.08 46.82
CA ALA A 18 -31.10 -38.13 45.68
C ALA A 18 -30.55 -37.67 44.31
N CYS A 19 -30.30 -38.67 43.50
CA CYS A 19 -30.37 -38.61 42.04
C CYS A 19 -31.68 -37.97 41.57
N SER A 20 -31.57 -36.91 40.74
CA SER A 20 -32.62 -36.57 39.79
C SER A 20 -31.98 -36.55 38.40
N SER A 21 -32.41 -37.53 37.63
CA SER A 21 -32.12 -37.60 36.18
C SER A 21 -32.77 -36.42 35.45
N GLN A 22 -31.95 -35.45 35.03
CA GLN A 22 -32.36 -34.48 34.00
C GLN A 22 -32.04 -35.00 32.61
N PRO A 23 -32.94 -34.80 31.66
CA PRO A 23 -32.70 -35.23 30.29
C PRO A 23 -31.57 -34.46 29.67
N ASN A 24 -30.63 -35.16 29.06
CA ASN A 24 -29.57 -34.62 28.21
C ASN A 24 -30.17 -33.74 27.10
N SER A 25 -30.18 -32.42 27.31
CA SER A 25 -30.25 -31.49 26.22
C SER A 25 -28.90 -31.55 25.52
N ALA A 26 -28.82 -32.29 24.43
CA ALA A 26 -27.73 -32.27 23.52
C ALA A 26 -27.64 -30.82 22.97
N THR A 27 -26.86 -29.98 23.64
CA THR A 27 -26.42 -28.71 23.09
C THR A 27 -25.50 -29.07 21.94
N SER A 28 -26.07 -29.10 20.75
CA SER A 28 -25.32 -29.12 19.50
C SER A 28 -24.39 -27.93 19.53
N SER A 29 -23.15 -28.13 19.97
CA SER A 29 -22.05 -27.25 19.70
C SER A 29 -21.87 -27.22 18.18
N ARG A 30 -22.59 -26.33 17.51
CA ARG A 30 -22.14 -25.89 16.20
C ARG A 30 -20.79 -25.26 16.45
N ASN A 31 -19.71 -26.00 16.20
CA ASN A 31 -18.41 -25.41 15.87
C ASN A 31 -18.65 -24.54 14.66
N GLY A 32 -19.03 -23.30 14.88
CA GLY A 32 -18.93 -22.27 13.88
C GLY A 32 -17.44 -22.17 13.56
N ALA A 33 -17.01 -22.78 12.49
CA ALA A 33 -15.71 -22.48 11.93
C ALA A 33 -15.66 -20.94 11.81
N GLN A 34 -14.79 -20.31 12.58
CA GLN A 34 -14.62 -18.87 12.54
C GLN A 34 -14.17 -18.55 11.12
N VAL A 35 -15.05 -17.93 10.33
CA VAL A 35 -14.72 -17.57 8.96
C VAL A 35 -13.53 -16.61 9.03
N GLN A 36 -12.40 -17.04 8.52
CA GLN A 36 -11.19 -16.24 8.50
C GLN A 36 -11.44 -15.01 7.63
N SER A 37 -11.14 -13.81 8.13
CA SER A 37 -11.32 -12.58 7.38
C SER A 37 -10.44 -12.55 6.12
N PHE A 38 -10.98 -12.04 5.03
CA PHE A 38 -10.23 -11.68 3.84
C PHE A 38 -9.43 -10.41 4.13
N THR A 39 -8.10 -10.51 4.10
CA THR A 39 -7.24 -9.42 4.55
C THR A 39 -6.75 -8.58 3.36
N THR A 40 -6.95 -7.28 3.45
CA THR A 40 -6.41 -6.33 2.48
C THR A 40 -5.34 -5.44 3.09
N GLY A 41 -4.39 -5.03 2.29
CA GLY A 41 -3.31 -4.13 2.69
C GLY A 41 -2.91 -3.19 1.55
N ALA A 42 -1.99 -2.28 1.86
CA ALA A 42 -1.45 -1.34 0.90
C ALA A 42 -0.03 -0.92 1.29
N ILE A 43 0.76 -0.48 0.31
CA ILE A 43 1.99 0.26 0.60
C ILE A 43 1.61 1.62 1.24
N PRO A 44 2.33 2.08 2.29
CA PRO A 44 2.04 3.34 2.96
C PRO A 44 2.65 4.53 2.18
N ASP A 45 2.09 4.82 1.01
CA ASP A 45 2.62 5.79 0.05
C ASP A 45 2.19 7.23 0.30
N GLN A 46 1.15 7.43 1.14
CA GLN A 46 0.54 8.70 1.49
C GLN A 46 0.32 8.81 3.00
N ASP A 47 -0.37 9.87 3.39
CA ASP A 47 -0.75 10.14 4.78
C ASP A 47 -1.53 8.96 5.40
N PRO A 48 -1.16 8.47 6.60
CA PRO A 48 -1.78 7.31 7.21
C PRO A 48 -3.28 7.47 7.51
N GLU A 49 -3.74 8.68 7.89
CA GLU A 49 -5.16 8.92 8.16
C GLU A 49 -5.98 8.87 6.88
N LYS A 50 -5.42 9.38 5.78
CA LYS A 50 -6.05 9.27 4.46
C LYS A 50 -6.17 7.81 4.03
N LEU A 51 -5.10 7.03 4.18
CA LEU A 51 -5.13 5.60 3.87
C LEU A 51 -6.14 4.84 4.74
N GLN A 52 -6.20 5.13 6.04
CA GLN A 52 -7.17 4.51 6.93
C GLN A 52 -8.62 4.78 6.49
N ARG A 53 -8.95 6.04 6.14
CA ARG A 53 -10.30 6.38 5.62
C ARG A 53 -10.64 5.64 4.33
N LEU A 54 -9.68 5.61 3.39
CA LEU A 54 -9.84 4.93 2.11
C LEU A 54 -10.13 3.44 2.31
N TYR A 55 -9.26 2.77 3.07
CA TYR A 55 -9.35 1.31 3.22
C TYR A 55 -10.52 0.88 4.10
N SER A 56 -10.96 1.68 5.08
CA SER A 56 -12.22 1.41 5.79
C SER A 56 -13.41 1.36 4.84
N LYS A 57 -13.56 2.34 3.94
CA LYS A 57 -14.66 2.37 2.97
C LYS A 57 -14.57 1.22 1.97
N LEU A 58 -13.37 0.92 1.51
CA LEU A 58 -13.15 -0.19 0.58
C LEU A 58 -13.47 -1.54 1.23
N THR A 59 -13.09 -1.77 2.49
CA THR A 59 -13.39 -3.03 3.20
C THR A 59 -14.87 -3.21 3.40
N ASP A 60 -15.61 -2.17 3.80
CA ASP A 60 -17.07 -2.22 3.94
C ASP A 60 -17.75 -2.58 2.59
N TYR A 61 -17.28 -1.98 1.51
CA TYR A 61 -17.76 -2.30 0.16
C TYR A 61 -17.44 -3.75 -0.24
N LEU A 62 -16.20 -4.19 -0.06
CA LEU A 62 -15.78 -5.54 -0.43
C LEU A 62 -16.49 -6.61 0.42
N GLU A 63 -16.72 -6.35 1.71
CA GLU A 63 -17.50 -7.24 2.57
C GLU A 63 -18.93 -7.44 2.04
N ALA A 64 -19.59 -6.36 1.64
CA ALA A 64 -20.91 -6.41 1.06
C ALA A 64 -20.96 -7.18 -0.29
N GLU A 65 -19.96 -7.01 -1.17
CA GLU A 65 -19.90 -7.66 -2.48
C GLU A 65 -19.47 -9.13 -2.40
N LEU A 66 -18.56 -9.47 -1.47
CA LEU A 66 -17.98 -10.80 -1.39
C LEU A 66 -18.73 -11.72 -0.41
N GLY A 67 -19.47 -11.16 0.56
CA GLY A 67 -20.20 -11.92 1.58
C GLY A 67 -19.28 -12.63 2.58
N VAL A 68 -18.06 -12.12 2.77
CA VAL A 68 -17.09 -12.61 3.77
C VAL A 68 -16.53 -11.41 4.55
N PRO A 69 -16.16 -11.57 5.83
CA PRO A 69 -15.53 -10.49 6.59
C PRO A 69 -14.27 -10.00 5.91
N VAL A 70 -14.10 -8.67 5.78
CA VAL A 70 -12.93 -8.03 5.15
C VAL A 70 -12.23 -7.13 6.15
N GLU A 71 -10.92 -7.25 6.28
CA GLU A 71 -10.12 -6.49 7.23
C GLU A 71 -8.96 -5.77 6.53
N TYR A 72 -8.81 -4.47 6.79
CA TYR A 72 -7.61 -3.73 6.40
C TYR A 72 -6.53 -3.84 7.45
N LYS A 73 -5.34 -4.28 7.04
CA LYS A 73 -4.15 -4.38 7.90
C LYS A 73 -3.10 -3.38 7.42
N PRO A 74 -2.91 -2.27 8.12
CA PRO A 74 -1.85 -1.32 7.81
C PRO A 74 -0.47 -1.93 8.03
N VAL A 75 0.49 -1.50 7.24
CA VAL A 75 1.89 -1.92 7.34
C VAL A 75 2.80 -0.70 7.54
N THR A 76 4.01 -0.92 8.05
CA THR A 76 4.93 0.16 8.43
C THR A 76 5.68 0.78 7.25
N ASP A 77 5.94 -0.02 6.21
CA ASP A 77 6.68 0.41 5.02
C ASP A 77 6.38 -0.49 3.81
N TYR A 78 6.91 -0.12 2.65
CA TYR A 78 6.70 -0.83 1.39
C TYR A 78 7.23 -2.28 1.40
N ALA A 79 8.37 -2.53 2.05
CA ALA A 79 8.95 -3.88 2.13
C ALA A 79 8.15 -4.77 3.09
N ALA A 80 7.58 -4.18 4.15
CA ALA A 80 6.68 -4.86 5.07
C ALA A 80 5.41 -5.35 4.35
N ALA A 81 4.85 -4.56 3.40
CA ALA A 81 3.70 -4.99 2.59
C ALA A 81 4.04 -6.24 1.75
N VAL A 82 5.21 -6.25 1.08
CA VAL A 82 5.69 -7.41 0.30
C VAL A 82 5.89 -8.63 1.21
N THR A 83 6.46 -8.43 2.39
CA THR A 83 6.70 -9.51 3.35
C THR A 83 5.39 -10.10 3.87
N ALA A 84 4.44 -9.26 4.29
CA ALA A 84 3.13 -9.69 4.79
C ALA A 84 2.34 -10.46 3.73
N PHE A 85 2.39 -10.02 2.46
CA PHE A 85 1.80 -10.74 1.34
C PHE A 85 2.47 -12.12 1.14
N ARG A 86 3.80 -12.17 1.15
CA ARG A 86 4.56 -13.42 0.95
C ARG A 86 4.26 -14.47 2.03
N VAL A 87 4.15 -14.06 3.29
CA VAL A 87 3.86 -15.01 4.39
C VAL A 87 2.37 -15.36 4.49
N GLY A 88 1.49 -14.63 3.77
CA GLY A 88 0.05 -14.88 3.74
C GLY A 88 -0.74 -14.16 4.83
N ASP A 89 -0.17 -13.11 5.44
CA ASP A 89 -0.86 -12.22 6.37
C ASP A 89 -1.79 -11.23 5.64
N LEU A 90 -1.50 -10.98 4.36
CA LEU A 90 -2.31 -10.17 3.44
C LEU A 90 -2.69 -10.97 2.21
N ASP A 91 -3.97 -10.90 1.84
CA ASP A 91 -4.57 -11.62 0.73
C ASP A 91 -4.65 -10.79 -0.54
N LEU A 92 -5.01 -9.52 -0.40
CA LEU A 92 -5.17 -8.55 -1.47
C LEU A 92 -4.39 -7.29 -1.11
N VAL A 93 -3.45 -6.88 -1.95
CA VAL A 93 -2.61 -5.73 -1.62
C VAL A 93 -2.54 -4.74 -2.77
N TRP A 94 -2.75 -3.46 -2.43
CA TRP A 94 -2.49 -2.34 -3.32
C TRP A 94 -0.99 -2.04 -3.34
N PHE A 95 -0.35 -2.41 -4.42
CA PHE A 95 1.08 -2.23 -4.63
C PHE A 95 1.37 -1.17 -5.69
N GLY A 96 2.54 -0.52 -5.59
CA GLY A 96 3.17 0.10 -6.76
C GLY A 96 3.82 -0.96 -7.65
N GLY A 97 4.15 -0.59 -8.89
CA GLY A 97 4.67 -1.52 -9.89
C GLY A 97 5.85 -2.37 -9.39
N LEU A 98 6.86 -1.75 -8.77
CA LEU A 98 8.04 -2.47 -8.25
C LEU A 98 7.66 -3.46 -7.14
N THR A 99 6.93 -3.02 -6.13
CA THR A 99 6.55 -3.89 -5.00
C THR A 99 5.59 -4.99 -5.41
N GLY A 100 4.68 -4.72 -6.36
CA GLY A 100 3.81 -5.74 -6.92
C GLY A 100 4.58 -6.81 -7.71
N VAL A 101 5.57 -6.41 -8.51
CA VAL A 101 6.48 -7.37 -9.18
C VAL A 101 7.26 -8.17 -8.14
N GLN A 102 7.84 -7.52 -7.13
CA GLN A 102 8.58 -8.20 -6.05
C GLN A 102 7.70 -9.20 -5.29
N ALA A 103 6.43 -8.86 -5.02
CA ALA A 103 5.48 -9.74 -4.34
C ALA A 103 5.16 -10.97 -5.20
N ARG A 104 4.85 -10.77 -6.49
CA ARG A 104 4.52 -11.86 -7.42
C ARG A 104 5.70 -12.80 -7.68
N LEU A 105 6.93 -12.30 -7.73
CA LEU A 105 8.13 -13.13 -7.87
C LEU A 105 8.44 -13.97 -6.62
N GLN A 106 7.83 -13.66 -5.48
CA GLN A 106 8.02 -14.39 -4.21
C GLN A 106 6.84 -15.31 -3.84
N VAL A 107 5.73 -15.23 -4.58
CA VAL A 107 4.52 -16.04 -4.34
C VAL A 107 4.03 -16.60 -5.67
N ASP A 108 4.31 -17.88 -5.89
CA ASP A 108 3.90 -18.58 -7.11
C ASP A 108 2.36 -18.52 -7.26
N GLY A 109 1.91 -18.17 -8.46
CA GLY A 109 0.48 -18.03 -8.76
C GLY A 109 -0.16 -16.74 -8.27
N ALA A 110 0.59 -15.79 -7.72
CA ALA A 110 0.07 -14.45 -7.42
C ALA A 110 -0.24 -13.67 -8.71
N GLU A 111 -1.38 -13.00 -8.73
CA GLU A 111 -1.94 -12.37 -9.92
C GLU A 111 -2.15 -10.86 -9.69
N ALA A 112 -1.73 -10.05 -10.66
CA ALA A 112 -2.19 -8.66 -10.81
C ALA A 112 -3.59 -8.71 -11.43
N ILE A 113 -4.61 -8.17 -10.75
CA ILE A 113 -6.01 -8.35 -11.15
C ILE A 113 -6.71 -7.07 -11.58
N ALA A 114 -6.39 -5.95 -10.97
CA ALA A 114 -7.02 -4.66 -11.28
C ALA A 114 -6.06 -3.50 -11.04
N GLN A 115 -6.25 -2.42 -11.79
CA GLN A 115 -5.51 -1.17 -11.64
C GLN A 115 -6.47 0.01 -11.85
N ARG A 116 -6.07 1.22 -11.46
CA ARG A 116 -6.82 2.42 -11.83
C ARG A 116 -6.66 2.69 -13.32
N ASP A 117 -7.62 3.35 -13.91
CA ASP A 117 -7.58 3.78 -15.32
C ASP A 117 -6.33 4.62 -15.65
N ILE A 118 -5.79 5.37 -14.68
CA ILE A 118 -4.58 6.19 -14.84
C ILE A 118 -3.28 5.40 -14.75
N ASP A 119 -3.28 4.18 -14.21
CA ASP A 119 -2.05 3.43 -13.92
C ASP A 119 -1.40 2.76 -15.13
N ALA A 120 -2.10 2.66 -16.25
CA ALA A 120 -1.54 2.19 -17.52
C ALA A 120 -0.62 3.23 -18.19
N GLU A 121 -0.83 4.51 -17.90
CA GLU A 121 -0.04 5.64 -18.40
C GLU A 121 0.40 6.55 -17.25
N PHE A 122 1.03 5.96 -16.24
CA PHE A 122 1.42 6.66 -15.03
C PHE A 122 2.74 7.42 -15.20
N HIS A 123 2.91 8.51 -14.43
CA HIS A 123 4.08 9.36 -14.49
C HIS A 123 4.69 9.63 -13.11
N THR A 124 5.98 9.89 -13.12
CA THR A 124 6.69 10.56 -12.02
C THR A 124 6.82 12.03 -12.35
N VAL A 125 6.66 12.90 -11.36
CA VAL A 125 7.08 14.28 -11.42
C VAL A 125 8.34 14.50 -10.60
N PHE A 126 9.27 15.26 -11.17
CA PHE A 126 10.40 15.85 -10.46
C PHE A 126 9.99 17.25 -10.02
N ILE A 127 10.14 17.52 -8.73
CA ILE A 127 9.82 18.82 -8.14
C ILE A 127 11.10 19.49 -7.61
N ALA A 128 11.11 20.80 -7.59
CA ALA A 128 12.20 21.56 -7.02
C ALA A 128 11.68 22.72 -6.16
N ASN A 129 12.42 23.01 -5.09
CA ASN A 129 12.23 24.24 -4.34
C ASN A 129 12.64 25.45 -5.22
N LYS A 130 11.78 26.45 -5.35
CA LYS A 130 12.02 27.60 -6.23
C LYS A 130 13.29 28.39 -5.87
N ASN A 131 13.70 28.37 -4.60
CA ASN A 131 14.97 28.97 -4.17
C ASN A 131 16.20 28.18 -4.61
N SER A 132 16.03 26.96 -5.17
CA SER A 132 17.14 26.16 -5.68
C SER A 132 17.74 26.71 -6.98
N GLN A 133 17.00 27.57 -7.68
CA GLN A 133 17.33 28.09 -9.02
C GLN A 133 17.39 27.02 -10.14
N ILE A 134 16.93 25.80 -9.86
CA ILE A 134 16.76 24.75 -10.87
C ILE A 134 15.57 25.16 -11.76
N LYS A 135 15.80 25.28 -13.06
CA LYS A 135 14.75 25.68 -14.00
C LYS A 135 13.97 24.49 -14.53
N PRO A 136 12.73 24.71 -15.03
CA PRO A 136 11.98 23.67 -15.72
C PRO A 136 12.81 23.02 -16.85
N ILE A 137 12.74 21.70 -16.92
CA ILE A 137 13.54 20.83 -17.79
C ILE A 137 12.66 20.42 -18.99
N GLN A 138 13.18 20.59 -20.21
CA GLN A 138 12.44 20.31 -21.43
C GLN A 138 12.50 18.84 -21.86
N ASP A 139 13.64 18.21 -21.61
CA ASP A 139 13.92 16.83 -22.02
C ASP A 139 14.78 16.10 -20.99
N ILE A 140 14.96 14.80 -21.18
CA ILE A 140 15.71 13.94 -20.25
C ILE A 140 17.14 14.41 -20.02
N SER A 141 17.80 15.02 -21.04
CA SER A 141 19.19 15.47 -20.91
C SER A 141 19.34 16.63 -19.93
N GLY A 142 18.28 17.41 -19.72
CA GLY A 142 18.20 18.50 -18.77
C GLY A 142 18.23 18.05 -17.30
N LEU A 143 17.98 16.76 -17.00
CA LEU A 143 18.14 16.21 -15.66
C LEU A 143 19.57 16.36 -15.11
N LYS A 144 20.57 16.59 -15.96
CA LYS A 144 21.94 16.93 -15.55
C LYS A 144 22.01 18.20 -14.67
N ALA A 145 21.02 19.09 -14.75
CA ALA A 145 20.93 20.26 -13.88
C ALA A 145 20.75 19.91 -12.39
N LEU A 146 20.35 18.67 -12.10
CA LEU A 146 20.21 18.16 -10.73
C LEU A 146 21.55 17.82 -10.08
N LYS A 147 22.63 17.63 -10.84
CA LYS A 147 23.97 17.33 -10.29
C LYS A 147 24.42 18.43 -9.33
N GLY A 148 25.08 18.02 -8.23
CA GLY A 148 25.55 18.95 -7.19
C GLY A 148 24.45 19.55 -6.29
N ASN A 149 23.17 19.16 -6.48
CA ASN A 149 22.07 19.56 -5.62
C ASN A 149 21.72 18.43 -4.62
N THR A 150 21.09 18.80 -3.49
CA THR A 150 20.51 17.79 -2.58
C THR A 150 19.21 17.25 -3.20
N PHE A 151 19.04 15.93 -3.15
CA PHE A 151 17.91 15.27 -3.77
C PHE A 151 17.28 14.22 -2.82
N THR A 152 15.95 14.14 -2.77
CA THR A 152 15.24 13.10 -2.07
C THR A 152 14.37 12.27 -3.01
N PHE A 153 14.47 10.97 -2.87
CA PHE A 153 13.49 10.02 -3.39
C PHE A 153 12.33 9.83 -2.40
N GLY A 154 11.30 9.09 -2.80
CA GLY A 154 10.23 8.60 -1.93
C GLY A 154 10.71 7.44 -1.03
N SER A 155 9.94 6.34 -0.97
CA SER A 155 10.40 5.08 -0.37
C SER A 155 11.45 4.40 -1.27
N GLU A 156 12.40 3.69 -0.67
CA GLU A 156 13.42 2.93 -1.42
C GLU A 156 12.85 1.88 -2.37
N SER A 157 11.65 1.38 -2.08
CA SER A 157 10.94 0.38 -2.88
C SER A 157 9.78 0.97 -3.70
N SER A 158 9.70 2.31 -3.80
CA SER A 158 8.69 2.98 -4.64
C SER A 158 9.04 2.88 -6.11
N THR A 159 8.05 2.70 -6.98
CA THR A 159 8.21 2.79 -8.44
C THR A 159 8.40 4.24 -8.85
N SER A 160 7.37 5.07 -8.64
CA SER A 160 7.33 6.47 -9.05
C SER A 160 8.20 7.39 -8.17
N GLY A 161 8.44 7.02 -6.91
CA GLY A 161 9.30 7.80 -6.01
C GLY A 161 10.76 7.40 -6.03
N ARG A 162 11.14 6.26 -6.65
CA ARG A 162 12.52 5.76 -6.59
C ARG A 162 12.99 5.06 -7.86
N LEU A 163 12.34 3.99 -8.30
CA LEU A 163 12.82 3.14 -9.41
C LEU A 163 12.90 3.93 -10.72
N MET A 164 11.77 4.47 -11.16
CA MET A 164 11.69 5.18 -12.44
C MET A 164 12.45 6.50 -12.42
N PRO A 165 12.41 7.34 -11.37
CA PRO A 165 13.28 8.49 -11.27
C PRO A 165 14.77 8.14 -11.42
N GLN A 166 15.27 7.12 -10.71
CA GLN A 166 16.66 6.71 -10.83
C GLN A 166 16.99 6.25 -12.27
N TYR A 167 16.10 5.45 -12.86
CA TYR A 167 16.27 4.98 -14.22
C TYR A 167 16.45 6.13 -15.23
N PHE A 168 15.60 7.16 -15.14
CA PHE A 168 15.70 8.32 -16.05
C PHE A 168 16.93 9.22 -15.73
N LEU A 169 17.30 9.36 -14.45
CA LEU A 169 18.53 10.02 -14.06
C LEU A 169 19.75 9.34 -14.68
N GLU A 170 19.84 8.01 -14.57
CA GLU A 170 20.94 7.23 -15.16
C GLU A 170 20.97 7.34 -16.69
N GLN A 171 19.80 7.35 -17.36
CA GLN A 171 19.73 7.60 -18.80
C GLN A 171 20.25 9.00 -19.19
N ALA A 172 20.01 9.99 -18.34
CA ALA A 172 20.56 11.32 -18.53
C ALA A 172 22.07 11.42 -18.19
N GLY A 173 22.68 10.33 -17.71
CA GLY A 173 24.07 10.33 -17.24
C GLY A 173 24.26 10.97 -15.87
N VAL A 174 23.21 10.93 -15.03
CA VAL A 174 23.25 11.39 -13.62
C VAL A 174 23.29 10.15 -12.73
N GLN A 175 24.39 9.99 -11.98
CA GLN A 175 24.55 8.93 -11.00
C GLN A 175 24.16 9.43 -9.60
N LEU A 176 23.93 8.49 -8.66
CA LEU A 176 23.54 8.86 -7.30
C LEU A 176 24.66 9.65 -6.59
N GLU A 177 25.90 9.41 -6.93
CA GLU A 177 27.09 10.08 -6.41
C GLU A 177 27.28 11.50 -6.94
N ASP A 178 26.56 11.87 -8.00
CA ASP A 178 26.59 13.23 -8.56
C ASP A 178 25.79 14.22 -7.70
N PHE A 179 24.97 13.74 -6.77
CA PHE A 179 24.19 14.59 -5.89
C PHE A 179 25.04 15.11 -4.71
N LYS A 180 24.64 16.26 -4.18
CA LYS A 180 25.31 16.86 -3.02
C LYS A 180 24.93 16.11 -1.74
N GLY A 181 25.91 15.51 -1.09
CA GLY A 181 25.72 14.80 0.17
C GLY A 181 25.05 13.44 -0.01
N LYS A 182 24.44 12.95 1.06
CA LYS A 182 23.74 11.67 1.01
C LYS A 182 22.34 11.83 0.38
N ILE A 183 21.98 10.93 -0.52
CA ILE A 183 20.63 10.83 -1.08
C ILE A 183 19.61 10.64 0.04
N GLY A 184 18.52 11.41 -0.03
CA GLY A 184 17.40 11.27 0.88
C GLY A 184 16.39 10.21 0.44
N PHE A 185 15.71 9.63 1.43
CA PHE A 185 14.53 8.79 1.25
C PHE A 185 13.44 9.28 2.20
N SER A 186 12.42 9.90 1.66
CA SER A 186 11.36 10.54 2.43
C SER A 186 10.39 9.53 3.08
N GLY A 187 10.27 8.33 2.49
CA GLY A 187 9.38 7.26 2.91
C GLY A 187 7.99 7.31 2.25
N SER A 188 7.43 8.49 1.98
CA SER A 188 6.13 8.66 1.31
C SER A 188 6.13 9.84 0.34
N HIS A 189 5.14 9.92 -0.55
CA HIS A 189 5.03 11.01 -1.51
C HIS A 189 4.71 12.35 -0.86
N ASP A 190 3.84 12.37 0.14
CA ASP A 190 3.54 13.58 0.92
C ASP A 190 4.78 14.14 1.59
N LYS A 191 5.60 13.25 2.16
CA LYS A 191 6.84 13.64 2.81
C LYS A 191 7.87 14.19 1.83
N THR A 192 7.91 13.66 0.59
CA THR A 192 8.75 14.23 -0.48
C THR A 192 8.38 15.69 -0.75
N ILE A 193 7.08 15.99 -0.91
CA ILE A 193 6.60 17.35 -1.12
C ILE A 193 7.03 18.26 0.04
N GLN A 194 6.72 17.87 1.27
CA GLN A 194 7.04 18.64 2.48
C GLN A 194 8.54 18.95 2.61
N LEU A 195 9.41 17.97 2.35
CA LEU A 195 10.86 18.16 2.46
C LEU A 195 11.42 19.10 1.40
N VAL A 196 10.90 19.05 0.17
CA VAL A 196 11.32 19.97 -0.92
C VAL A 196 10.74 21.35 -0.69
N GLU A 197 9.46 21.46 -0.30
CA GLU A 197 8.82 22.73 0.02
C GLU A 197 9.54 23.46 1.16
N ALA A 198 9.92 22.74 2.21
CA ALA A 198 10.68 23.26 3.34
C ALA A 198 12.14 23.63 2.99
N GLY A 199 12.63 23.29 1.78
CA GLY A 199 14.01 23.51 1.37
C GLY A 199 15.05 22.58 1.99
N SER A 200 14.61 21.54 2.73
CA SER A 200 15.50 20.50 3.27
C SER A 200 16.24 19.75 2.17
N TYR A 201 15.58 19.58 1.04
CA TYR A 201 16.15 19.12 -0.23
C TYR A 201 15.82 20.12 -1.32
N LYS A 202 16.76 20.35 -2.24
CA LYS A 202 16.55 21.25 -3.37
C LYS A 202 15.61 20.69 -4.43
N ALA A 203 15.58 19.36 -4.57
CA ALA A 203 14.70 18.65 -5.49
C ALA A 203 14.32 17.28 -4.97
N GLY A 204 13.29 16.69 -5.57
CA GLY A 204 12.82 15.36 -5.26
C GLY A 204 11.95 14.79 -6.38
N ALA A 205 11.57 13.52 -6.26
CA ALA A 205 10.70 12.86 -7.23
C ALA A 205 9.59 12.10 -6.53
N LEU A 206 8.38 12.16 -7.09
CA LEU A 206 7.20 11.55 -6.52
C LEU A 206 6.13 11.22 -7.57
N ASN A 207 5.12 10.54 -7.13
CA ASN A 207 3.90 10.19 -7.84
C ASN A 207 3.15 11.46 -8.32
N GLU A 208 2.86 11.53 -9.60
CA GLU A 208 2.15 12.65 -10.23
C GLU A 208 0.73 12.84 -9.67
N GLN A 209 0.00 11.74 -9.43
CA GLN A 209 -1.38 11.80 -8.93
C GLN A 209 -1.42 12.38 -7.51
N VAL A 210 -0.49 11.99 -6.64
CA VAL A 210 -0.39 12.56 -5.29
C VAL A 210 -0.05 14.05 -5.37
N TRP A 211 0.90 14.44 -6.23
CA TRP A 211 1.20 15.86 -6.47
C TRP A 211 -0.06 16.64 -6.86
N LYS A 212 -0.77 16.19 -7.90
CA LYS A 212 -2.00 16.82 -8.38
C LYS A 212 -3.07 16.91 -7.29
N SER A 213 -3.25 15.83 -6.53
CA SER A 213 -4.21 15.77 -5.43
C SER A 213 -3.90 16.81 -4.35
N ARG A 214 -2.64 16.94 -3.93
CA ARG A 214 -2.21 17.90 -2.91
C ARG A 214 -2.26 19.35 -3.37
N VAL A 215 -1.94 19.61 -4.63
CA VAL A 215 -2.13 20.93 -5.25
C VAL A 215 -3.61 21.30 -5.27
N ASN A 216 -4.48 20.41 -5.71
CA ASN A 216 -5.92 20.66 -5.81
C ASN A 216 -6.58 20.88 -4.44
N SER A 217 -6.07 20.23 -3.40
CA SER A 217 -6.55 20.44 -2.02
C SER A 217 -5.95 21.66 -1.31
N GLY A 218 -5.03 22.39 -1.98
CA GLY A 218 -4.36 23.56 -1.41
C GLY A 218 -3.30 23.23 -0.34
N GLU A 219 -2.85 21.97 -0.29
CA GLU A 219 -1.86 21.49 0.67
C GLU A 219 -0.40 21.73 0.22
N VAL A 220 -0.19 22.34 -0.94
CA VAL A 220 1.12 22.65 -1.51
C VAL A 220 1.28 24.14 -1.73
N ASP A 221 2.33 24.74 -1.18
CA ASP A 221 2.68 26.14 -1.42
C ASP A 221 3.43 26.28 -2.77
N LEU A 222 2.67 26.58 -3.82
CA LEU A 222 3.22 26.75 -5.17
C LEU A 222 4.16 27.97 -5.32
N GLU A 223 4.22 28.86 -4.31
CA GLU A 223 5.25 29.91 -4.29
C GLU A 223 6.63 29.37 -3.89
N LYS A 224 6.68 28.21 -3.23
CA LYS A 224 7.91 27.57 -2.76
C LYS A 224 8.38 26.39 -3.60
N VAL A 225 7.47 25.65 -4.24
CA VAL A 225 7.80 24.43 -4.96
C VAL A 225 7.09 24.37 -6.32
N GLU A 226 7.77 23.80 -7.30
CA GLU A 226 7.23 23.63 -8.65
C GLU A 226 7.66 22.29 -9.26
N VAL A 227 6.87 21.80 -10.22
CA VAL A 227 7.26 20.68 -11.08
C VAL A 227 8.30 21.19 -12.09
N ILE A 228 9.43 20.52 -12.16
CA ILE A 228 10.50 20.84 -13.10
C ILE A 228 10.59 19.86 -14.27
N TRP A 229 10.08 18.64 -14.12
CA TRP A 229 10.04 17.64 -15.18
C TRP A 229 9.04 16.52 -14.88
N GLN A 230 8.48 15.94 -15.95
CA GLN A 230 7.62 14.78 -15.90
C GLN A 230 8.19 13.67 -16.77
N THR A 231 8.17 12.44 -16.29
CA THR A 231 8.69 11.28 -17.03
C THR A 231 7.77 10.91 -18.20
N PRO A 232 8.26 10.15 -19.21
CA PRO A 232 7.40 9.31 -20.02
C PRO A 232 6.55 8.37 -19.16
N SER A 233 5.42 7.89 -19.72
CA SER A 233 4.49 7.01 -19.01
C SER A 233 5.04 5.60 -18.82
N TYR A 234 4.52 4.92 -17.80
CA TYR A 234 4.78 3.52 -17.49
C TYR A 234 3.63 2.96 -16.65
N TYR A 235 3.51 1.61 -16.55
CA TYR A 235 2.58 0.96 -15.64
C TYR A 235 3.04 1.10 -14.19
N ASP A 236 2.13 1.48 -13.25
CA ASP A 236 2.49 1.58 -11.83
C ASP A 236 1.53 0.79 -10.94
N TYR A 237 0.61 1.44 -10.26
CA TYR A 237 -0.17 0.83 -9.19
C TYR A 237 -1.13 -0.26 -9.68
N HIS A 238 -1.27 -1.32 -8.84
CA HIS A 238 -2.21 -2.39 -9.11
C HIS A 238 -2.53 -3.22 -7.86
N TRP A 239 -3.66 -3.89 -7.90
CA TRP A 239 -4.04 -4.90 -6.95
C TRP A 239 -3.39 -6.23 -7.29
N VAL A 240 -2.70 -6.82 -6.29
CA VAL A 240 -2.17 -8.18 -6.37
C VAL A 240 -2.90 -9.05 -5.37
N ILE A 241 -3.37 -10.22 -5.83
CA ILE A 241 -4.08 -11.20 -5.01
C ILE A 241 -3.24 -12.44 -4.76
N ASN A 242 -3.31 -12.97 -3.52
CA ASN A 242 -2.63 -14.19 -3.12
C ASN A 242 -3.44 -15.41 -3.57
N PRO A 243 -2.85 -16.41 -4.23
CA PRO A 243 -3.56 -17.58 -4.75
C PRO A 243 -4.21 -18.44 -3.65
N LYS A 244 -3.71 -18.37 -2.40
CA LYS A 244 -4.26 -19.12 -1.25
C LYS A 244 -5.72 -18.80 -0.93
N VAL A 245 -6.25 -17.67 -1.45
CA VAL A 245 -7.66 -17.33 -1.29
C VAL A 245 -8.59 -18.36 -1.95
N LYS A 246 -8.14 -19.04 -3.02
CA LYS A 246 -8.90 -20.09 -3.69
C LYS A 246 -9.15 -21.28 -2.75
N GLU A 247 -8.14 -21.65 -1.96
CA GLU A 247 -8.25 -22.77 -0.99
C GLU A 247 -9.16 -22.42 0.21
N ARG A 248 -9.20 -21.14 0.61
CA ARG A 248 -9.94 -20.69 1.80
C ARG A 248 -11.40 -20.35 1.54
N TYR A 249 -11.71 -19.90 0.32
CA TYR A 249 -13.05 -19.44 -0.02
C TYR A 249 -13.67 -20.27 -1.14
N SER A 250 -13.18 -20.12 -2.39
CA SER A 250 -13.65 -20.89 -3.55
C SER A 250 -12.71 -20.70 -4.73
N ASP A 251 -12.76 -21.61 -5.71
CA ASP A 251 -11.92 -21.54 -6.93
C ASP A 251 -12.15 -20.26 -7.74
N ASP A 252 -13.36 -19.69 -7.69
CA ASP A 252 -13.76 -18.48 -8.38
C ASP A 252 -13.55 -17.19 -7.55
N PHE A 253 -12.99 -17.29 -6.34
CA PHE A 253 -12.90 -16.14 -5.43
C PHE A 253 -12.05 -14.99 -6.00
N VAL A 254 -10.97 -15.30 -6.71
CA VAL A 254 -10.13 -14.29 -7.39
C VAL A 254 -10.96 -13.48 -8.39
N GLN A 255 -11.76 -14.17 -9.21
CA GLN A 255 -12.63 -13.54 -10.20
C GLN A 255 -13.72 -12.68 -9.54
N ARG A 256 -14.26 -13.14 -8.39
CA ARG A 256 -15.24 -12.37 -7.60
C ARG A 256 -14.62 -11.09 -7.05
N VAL A 257 -13.40 -11.16 -6.49
CA VAL A 257 -12.67 -9.96 -6.02
C VAL A 257 -12.40 -9.00 -7.17
N GLN A 258 -11.90 -9.50 -8.30
CA GLN A 258 -11.69 -8.68 -9.49
C GLN A 258 -12.98 -8.01 -9.94
N ALA A 259 -14.07 -8.78 -10.06
CA ALA A 259 -15.36 -8.25 -10.48
C ALA A 259 -15.90 -7.17 -9.53
N ALA A 260 -15.73 -7.35 -8.20
CA ALA A 260 -16.10 -6.35 -7.20
C ALA A 260 -15.32 -5.03 -7.42
N LEU A 261 -13.99 -5.09 -7.62
CA LEU A 261 -13.19 -3.90 -7.88
C LEU A 261 -13.61 -3.19 -9.18
N LEU A 262 -13.83 -3.95 -10.26
CA LEU A 262 -14.22 -3.39 -11.58
C LEU A 262 -15.65 -2.85 -11.61
N LYS A 263 -16.51 -3.27 -10.68
CA LYS A 263 -17.92 -2.86 -10.58
C LYS A 263 -18.10 -1.49 -9.90
N LEU A 264 -17.08 -0.95 -9.23
CA LEU A 264 -17.17 0.37 -8.59
C LEU A 264 -17.67 1.42 -9.58
N ASP A 265 -18.84 2.02 -9.26
CA ASP A 265 -19.57 2.95 -10.13
C ASP A 265 -19.48 4.39 -9.57
N PRO A 266 -18.93 5.35 -10.33
CA PRO A 266 -18.87 6.75 -9.93
C PRO A 266 -20.24 7.44 -9.82
N ASN A 267 -21.32 6.80 -10.29
CA ASN A 267 -22.69 7.32 -10.13
C ASN A 267 -23.34 6.96 -8.79
N VAL A 268 -22.72 6.02 -8.02
CA VAL A 268 -23.14 5.65 -6.66
C VAL A 268 -22.29 6.44 -5.67
N PRO A 269 -22.89 7.33 -4.82
CA PRO A 269 -22.12 8.26 -3.99
C PRO A 269 -21.04 7.61 -3.11
N GLU A 270 -21.35 6.51 -2.45
CA GLU A 270 -20.43 5.79 -1.56
C GLU A 270 -19.28 5.15 -2.34
N GLN A 271 -19.53 4.64 -3.53
CA GLN A 271 -18.52 4.04 -4.40
C GLN A 271 -17.68 5.12 -5.09
N LYS A 272 -18.31 6.25 -5.46
CA LYS A 272 -17.60 7.42 -5.96
C LYS A 272 -16.57 7.93 -4.94
N GLU A 273 -16.94 7.96 -3.67
CA GLU A 273 -16.00 8.39 -2.62
C GLU A 273 -14.76 7.48 -2.54
N ILE A 274 -14.92 6.16 -2.71
CA ILE A 274 -13.80 5.23 -2.81
C ILE A 274 -12.93 5.59 -4.03
N LEU A 275 -13.54 5.75 -5.21
CA LEU A 275 -12.81 6.10 -6.43
C LEU A 275 -12.06 7.45 -6.31
N ASP A 276 -12.70 8.47 -5.73
CA ASP A 276 -12.10 9.79 -5.50
C ASP A 276 -10.88 9.69 -4.56
N LEU A 277 -10.96 8.86 -3.51
CA LEU A 277 -9.86 8.65 -2.58
C LEU A 277 -8.67 7.92 -3.25
N PHE A 278 -8.94 7.01 -4.19
CA PHE A 278 -7.91 6.42 -5.05
C PHE A 278 -7.41 7.38 -6.12
N GLY A 279 -8.15 8.47 -6.42
CA GLY A 279 -7.86 9.36 -7.54
C GLY A 279 -8.07 8.69 -8.91
N ALA A 280 -9.10 7.85 -9.01
CA ALA A 280 -9.47 7.07 -10.18
C ALA A 280 -10.86 7.48 -10.69
N ALA A 281 -11.11 7.41 -12.00
CA ALA A 281 -12.47 7.44 -12.52
C ALA A 281 -13.11 6.05 -12.45
N LYS A 282 -12.30 4.99 -12.56
CA LYS A 282 -12.72 3.58 -12.44
C LYS A 282 -11.51 2.68 -12.24
N PHE A 283 -11.75 1.43 -11.82
CA PHE A 283 -10.78 0.35 -11.98
C PHE A 283 -10.94 -0.35 -13.33
N ILE A 284 -9.84 -0.80 -13.89
CA ILE A 284 -9.75 -1.58 -15.13
C ILE A 284 -8.98 -2.89 -14.88
N PRO A 285 -9.20 -3.94 -15.68
CA PRO A 285 -8.41 -5.16 -15.57
C PRO A 285 -6.93 -4.90 -15.84
N THR A 286 -6.08 -5.68 -15.20
CA THR A 286 -4.65 -5.72 -15.49
C THR A 286 -4.14 -7.15 -15.39
N GLU A 287 -2.91 -7.38 -15.84
CA GLU A 287 -2.26 -8.69 -15.79
C GLU A 287 -0.75 -8.55 -15.52
N ASN A 288 -0.12 -9.64 -15.13
CA ASN A 288 1.29 -9.67 -14.76
C ASN A 288 2.22 -9.16 -15.86
N SER A 289 1.92 -9.41 -17.11
CA SER A 289 2.73 -9.03 -18.29
C SER A 289 2.85 -7.53 -18.48
N ASN A 290 1.85 -6.73 -18.04
CA ASN A 290 1.86 -5.27 -18.15
C ASN A 290 3.03 -4.63 -17.40
N TYR A 291 3.58 -5.30 -16.39
CA TYR A 291 4.67 -4.82 -15.53
C TYR A 291 6.05 -5.32 -15.93
N ALA A 292 6.20 -5.93 -17.14
CA ALA A 292 7.47 -6.45 -17.62
C ALA A 292 8.55 -5.36 -17.73
N GLN A 293 8.18 -4.12 -18.10
CA GLN A 293 9.11 -3.01 -18.11
C GLN A 293 9.61 -2.69 -16.71
N ILE A 294 8.73 -2.67 -15.71
CA ILE A 294 9.09 -2.40 -14.30
C ILE A 294 10.04 -3.49 -13.79
N GLU A 295 9.78 -4.75 -14.13
CA GLU A 295 10.68 -5.86 -13.78
C GLU A 295 12.05 -5.68 -14.43
N ALA A 296 12.10 -5.39 -15.72
CA ALA A 296 13.37 -5.19 -16.44
C ALA A 296 14.19 -4.02 -15.86
N VAL A 297 13.53 -2.90 -15.57
CA VAL A 297 14.17 -1.75 -14.92
C VAL A 297 14.60 -2.10 -13.49
N GLY A 298 13.77 -2.83 -12.74
CA GLY A 298 14.07 -3.31 -11.41
C GLY A 298 15.33 -4.18 -11.35
N ARG A 299 15.48 -5.11 -12.30
CA ARG A 299 16.68 -5.93 -12.44
C ARG A 299 17.89 -5.10 -12.83
N LYS A 300 17.77 -4.19 -13.80
CA LYS A 300 18.85 -3.29 -14.25
C LYS A 300 19.39 -2.43 -13.10
N ILE A 301 18.53 -1.90 -12.24
CA ILE A 301 18.89 -1.03 -11.10
C ILE A 301 19.26 -1.85 -9.85
N GLY A 302 19.13 -3.19 -9.88
CA GLY A 302 19.45 -4.07 -8.75
C GLY A 302 18.40 -4.08 -7.63
N LYS A 303 17.15 -3.70 -7.93
CA LYS A 303 16.02 -3.75 -6.98
C LYS A 303 15.25 -5.07 -7.07
N ILE A 304 15.46 -5.83 -8.13
CA ILE A 304 14.97 -7.20 -8.34
C ILE A 304 16.19 -8.07 -8.67
N LYS A 305 16.28 -9.22 -8.00
CA LYS A 305 17.33 -10.24 -8.22
C LYS A 305 17.04 -11.14 -9.42
#